data_17eb6ea6d132a7c9a3c9a00cd9e8438f
#
_entry.id   17eb6ea6d132a7c9a3c9a00cd9e8438f
#
_cell.length_a   1.000
_cell.length_b   1.000
_cell.length_c   1.000
_cell.angle_alpha   90.00
_cell.angle_beta   90.00
_cell.angle_gamma   90.00
#
_symmetry.space_group_name_H-M   'P 1'
#
loop_
_entity.id
_entity.type
_entity.pdbx_description
1 polymer ?
#
loop_
_entity_poly.entity_id
_entity_poly.type
_entity_poly.pdbx_seq_one_letter_code
_entity_poly.pdbx_strand_id
1 'polypeptide(L)'
;MNNNIIEGLHQEIIDKFMKENSFVEHHIKSCNNFYENDIKEIFNDMNPIRLNLEKYGDDNKKNFKYKIDIYIGGINTDKINYSFPIINNERALYPNECRLKNLSYSTKISYKIDIVYTISFDTEKPIKKTITYPLNESDYYSLGEFPIMLNSNLCILNNFTRDIKYNMGECRHDYGGYFIIDGKEKVIVPQERFGKNQLYIRKLKDNKHDYSVEILSVSKNNSKPKRNLAIRRVMNTTTHYYNNIVVDIPNVRKPIPLFILMRALGIISDKEIFKIILNDFEVNKKYMIDLIPCV
;
A
#
# COMPACT_ATOMS: atom_id res chain seq x y z
N MET A 1 -20.82 -36.30 -32.17
CA MET A 1 -19.64 -35.62 -32.76
C MET A 1 -19.28 -34.29 -32.10
N ASN A 2 -20.25 -33.55 -31.56
CA ASN A 2 -19.94 -32.22 -30.99
C ASN A 2 -19.23 -32.24 -29.63
N ASN A 3 -19.42 -33.26 -28.78
CA ASN A 3 -18.82 -33.26 -27.44
C ASN A 3 -17.28 -33.37 -27.46
N ASN A 4 -16.73 -34.21 -28.33
CA ASN A 4 -15.28 -34.39 -28.44
C ASN A 4 -14.56 -33.11 -28.97
N ILE A 5 -15.24 -32.32 -29.80
CA ILE A 5 -14.72 -31.06 -30.31
C ILE A 5 -14.72 -29.99 -29.18
N ILE A 6 -15.79 -29.97 -28.36
CA ILE A 6 -15.93 -29.06 -27.25
C ILE A 6 -14.91 -29.38 -26.15
N GLU A 7 -14.72 -30.70 -25.84
CA GLU A 7 -13.70 -31.13 -24.88
C GLU A 7 -12.27 -30.79 -25.34
N GLY A 8 -11.98 -30.96 -26.63
CA GLY A 8 -10.69 -30.58 -27.22
C GLY A 8 -10.44 -29.07 -27.13
N LEU A 9 -11.47 -28.27 -27.39
CA LEU A 9 -11.40 -26.81 -27.27
C LEU A 9 -11.18 -26.35 -25.79
N HIS A 10 -11.88 -26.99 -24.85
CA HIS A 10 -11.68 -26.70 -23.43
C HIS A 10 -10.24 -26.99 -22.99
N GLN A 11 -9.68 -28.13 -23.41
CA GLN A 11 -8.31 -28.50 -23.09
C GLN A 11 -7.32 -27.52 -23.68
N GLU A 12 -7.52 -27.11 -24.93
CA GLU A 12 -6.65 -26.14 -25.60
C GLU A 12 -6.68 -24.76 -24.93
N ILE A 13 -7.86 -24.30 -24.47
CA ILE A 13 -8.02 -23.05 -23.71
C ILE A 13 -7.31 -23.15 -22.36
N ILE A 14 -7.48 -24.27 -21.65
CA ILE A 14 -6.82 -24.50 -20.36
C ILE A 14 -5.30 -24.52 -20.54
N ASP A 15 -4.79 -25.24 -21.53
CA ASP A 15 -3.36 -25.35 -21.80
C ASP A 15 -2.75 -24.00 -22.17
N LYS A 16 -3.46 -23.19 -22.96
CA LYS A 16 -3.03 -21.83 -23.30
C LYS A 16 -3.04 -20.94 -22.06
N PHE A 17 -4.11 -20.97 -21.27
CA PHE A 17 -4.21 -20.21 -20.03
C PHE A 17 -3.06 -20.55 -19.06
N MET A 18 -2.79 -21.83 -18.87
CA MET A 18 -1.75 -22.31 -17.95
C MET A 18 -0.32 -22.03 -18.45
N LYS A 19 -0.13 -21.87 -19.78
CA LYS A 19 1.16 -21.40 -20.33
C LYS A 19 1.41 -19.92 -20.06
N GLU A 20 0.35 -19.12 -20.12
CA GLU A 20 0.43 -17.67 -19.96
C GLU A 20 0.31 -17.24 -18.48
N ASN A 21 -0.36 -18.03 -17.64
CA ASN A 21 -0.62 -17.70 -16.25
C ASN A 21 -0.20 -18.83 -15.30
N SER A 22 0.72 -18.54 -14.42
CA SER A 22 1.09 -19.46 -13.34
C SER A 22 0.14 -19.31 -12.14
N PHE A 23 -0.14 -20.41 -11.43
CA PHE A 23 -0.93 -20.38 -10.19
C PHE A 23 -0.35 -19.45 -9.11
N VAL A 24 0.94 -19.20 -9.14
CA VAL A 24 1.67 -18.38 -8.17
C VAL A 24 2.03 -16.99 -8.70
N GLU A 25 1.56 -16.64 -9.90
CA GLU A 25 1.92 -15.40 -10.57
C GLU A 25 1.55 -14.16 -9.76
N HIS A 26 0.39 -14.18 -9.09
CA HIS A 26 -0.05 -13.10 -8.22
C HIS A 26 0.91 -12.84 -7.05
N HIS A 27 1.51 -13.89 -6.47
CA HIS A 27 2.54 -13.76 -5.44
C HIS A 27 3.81 -13.15 -6.01
N ILE A 28 4.28 -13.67 -7.15
CA ILE A 28 5.51 -13.20 -7.80
C ILE A 28 5.35 -11.73 -8.23
N LYS A 29 4.23 -11.37 -8.87
CA LYS A 29 3.94 -9.99 -9.26
C LYS A 29 3.89 -9.04 -8.06
N SER A 30 3.24 -9.45 -6.97
CA SER A 30 3.18 -8.66 -5.73
C SER A 30 4.56 -8.46 -5.12
N CYS A 31 5.39 -9.50 -5.10
CA CYS A 31 6.76 -9.40 -4.60
C CYS A 31 7.64 -8.50 -5.47
N ASN A 32 7.55 -8.64 -6.80
CA ASN A 32 8.28 -7.78 -7.73
C ASN A 32 7.86 -6.32 -7.58
N ASN A 33 6.55 -6.04 -7.49
CA ASN A 33 6.05 -4.69 -7.28
C ASN A 33 6.56 -4.08 -5.98
N PHE A 34 6.65 -4.87 -4.90
CA PHE A 34 7.18 -4.42 -3.62
C PHE A 34 8.63 -3.91 -3.76
N TYR A 35 9.51 -4.67 -4.42
CA TYR A 35 10.90 -4.27 -4.59
C TYR A 35 11.12 -3.16 -5.64
N GLU A 36 10.33 -3.13 -6.69
CA GLU A 36 10.50 -2.18 -7.80
C GLU A 36 9.86 -0.82 -7.51
N ASN A 37 8.69 -0.81 -6.86
CA ASN A 37 7.86 0.37 -6.69
C ASN A 37 7.60 0.73 -5.23
N ASP A 38 7.05 -0.21 -4.43
CA ASP A 38 6.53 0.12 -3.11
C ASP A 38 7.63 0.62 -2.15
N ILE A 39 8.84 0.06 -2.22
CA ILE A 39 9.99 0.54 -1.43
C ILE A 39 10.31 1.98 -1.80
N LYS A 40 10.33 2.32 -3.08
CA LYS A 40 10.60 3.69 -3.54
C LYS A 40 9.51 4.66 -3.10
N GLU A 41 8.25 4.24 -3.15
CA GLU A 41 7.13 5.04 -2.64
C GLU A 41 7.27 5.32 -1.14
N ILE A 42 7.65 4.32 -0.34
CA ILE A 42 7.87 4.48 1.11
C ILE A 42 8.97 5.53 1.37
N PHE A 43 10.09 5.44 0.66
CA PHE A 43 11.16 6.42 0.80
C PHE A 43 10.70 7.82 0.36
N ASN A 44 9.96 7.95 -0.74
CA ASN A 44 9.43 9.22 -1.22
C ASN A 44 8.45 9.86 -0.22
N ASP A 45 7.61 9.07 0.43
CA ASP A 45 6.65 9.56 1.41
C ASP A 45 7.34 10.03 2.71
N MET A 46 8.47 9.43 3.07
CA MET A 46 9.29 9.85 4.21
C MET A 46 10.13 11.10 3.92
N ASN A 47 10.52 11.30 2.67
CA ASN A 47 11.40 12.37 2.22
C ASN A 47 10.61 13.66 1.92
N PRO A 48 11.20 14.85 2.12
CA PRO A 48 12.44 15.10 2.86
C PRO A 48 12.21 15.22 4.37
N ILE A 49 13.14 14.75 5.17
CA ILE A 49 13.21 15.05 6.60
C ILE A 49 13.82 16.46 6.74
N ARG A 50 13.04 17.41 7.24
CA ARG A 50 13.43 18.81 7.29
C ARG A 50 13.90 19.21 8.67
N LEU A 51 15.10 19.77 8.74
CA LEU A 51 15.67 20.41 9.92
C LEU A 51 15.89 21.89 9.62
N ASN A 52 15.27 22.76 10.42
CA ASN A 52 15.38 24.19 10.29
C ASN A 52 16.10 24.72 11.53
N LEU A 53 17.22 25.40 11.32
CA LEU A 53 18.04 25.92 12.38
C LEU A 53 18.12 27.46 12.27
N GLU A 54 18.16 28.13 13.43
CA GLU A 54 18.20 29.58 13.58
C GLU A 54 17.08 30.33 12.85
N LYS A 55 16.04 30.72 13.57
CA LYS A 55 15.02 31.64 13.08
C LYS A 55 15.62 33.01 12.79
N TYR A 56 15.14 33.63 11.73
CA TYR A 56 15.64 34.86 11.20
C TYR A 56 14.48 35.85 10.97
N GLY A 57 14.55 37.05 11.58
CA GLY A 57 13.53 38.10 11.49
C GLY A 57 12.29 37.89 12.37
N ASP A 58 11.27 38.74 12.17
CA ASP A 58 10.01 38.74 12.92
C ASP A 58 9.34 37.39 13.01
N ASP A 59 8.73 37.09 14.15
CA ASP A 59 8.07 35.82 14.48
C ASP A 59 6.99 35.37 13.48
N ASN A 60 6.47 36.29 12.68
CA ASN A 60 5.42 36.01 11.68
C ASN A 60 5.95 35.49 10.34
N LYS A 61 7.26 35.54 10.08
CA LYS A 61 7.88 34.97 8.87
C LYS A 61 8.65 33.72 9.23
N LYS A 62 8.25 32.57 8.67
CA LYS A 62 8.95 31.27 8.81
C LYS A 62 10.27 31.23 8.00
N ASN A 63 11.13 32.23 8.22
CA ASN A 63 12.44 32.32 7.60
C ASN A 63 13.50 31.71 8.52
N PHE A 64 14.27 30.77 8.01
CA PHE A 64 15.37 30.11 8.71
C PHE A 64 16.68 30.41 7.99
N LYS A 65 17.74 30.68 8.76
CA LYS A 65 19.09 30.92 8.20
C LYS A 65 19.70 29.66 7.61
N TYR A 66 19.51 28.53 8.29
CA TYR A 66 19.97 27.22 7.83
C TYR A 66 18.78 26.28 7.70
N LYS A 67 18.65 25.69 6.53
CA LYS A 67 17.67 24.66 6.24
C LYS A 67 18.39 23.43 5.71
N ILE A 68 18.14 22.28 6.32
CA ILE A 68 18.72 20.99 5.94
C ILE A 68 17.56 20.09 5.54
N ASP A 69 17.54 19.67 4.28
CA ASP A 69 16.61 18.67 3.76
C ASP A 69 17.38 17.36 3.57
N ILE A 70 16.99 16.30 4.28
CA ILE A 70 17.63 14.99 4.25
C ILE A 70 16.75 14.05 3.41
N TYR A 71 17.34 13.43 2.39
CA TYR A 71 16.69 12.50 1.50
C TYR A 71 17.31 11.10 1.66
N ILE A 72 16.55 10.18 2.24
CA ILE A 72 16.96 8.78 2.40
C ILE A 72 16.74 8.06 1.07
N GLY A 73 17.73 7.32 0.57
CA GLY A 73 17.65 6.65 -0.72
C GLY A 73 17.95 7.55 -1.93
N GLY A 74 18.39 8.82 -1.68
CA GLY A 74 18.63 9.83 -2.72
C GLY A 74 17.42 10.72 -2.98
N ILE A 75 17.65 11.86 -3.64
CA ILE A 75 16.59 12.85 -3.96
C ILE A 75 15.47 12.23 -4.81
N ASN A 76 15.83 11.35 -5.75
CA ASN A 76 14.90 10.68 -6.66
C ASN A 76 14.68 9.19 -6.30
N THR A 77 15.09 8.75 -5.10
CA THR A 77 15.08 7.32 -4.70
C THR A 77 15.87 6.40 -5.63
N ASP A 78 16.89 6.92 -6.28
CA ASP A 78 17.77 6.23 -7.23
C ASP A 78 18.98 5.57 -6.55
N LYS A 79 19.23 5.86 -5.28
CA LYS A 79 20.39 5.39 -4.51
C LYS A 79 20.02 4.25 -3.55
N ILE A 80 19.16 3.34 -4.00
CA ILE A 80 18.79 2.10 -3.31
C ILE A 80 19.41 0.95 -4.08
N ASN A 81 20.16 0.10 -3.38
CA ASN A 81 20.85 -1.04 -3.98
C ASN A 81 20.39 -2.35 -3.36
N TYR A 82 20.22 -3.37 -4.20
CA TYR A 82 19.86 -4.73 -3.82
C TYR A 82 21.06 -5.63 -4.09
N SER A 83 21.62 -6.24 -3.04
CA SER A 83 22.72 -7.17 -3.20
C SER A 83 22.22 -8.54 -3.67
N PHE A 84 22.98 -9.21 -4.50
CA PHE A 84 22.73 -10.63 -4.74
C PHE A 84 22.97 -11.44 -3.46
N PRO A 85 22.23 -12.53 -3.25
CA PRO A 85 22.49 -13.44 -2.14
C PRO A 85 23.89 -14.09 -2.30
N ILE A 86 24.75 -13.86 -1.31
CA ILE A 86 26.15 -14.30 -1.36
C ILE A 86 26.47 -15.02 -0.06
N ILE A 87 27.19 -16.15 -0.14
CA ILE A 87 27.78 -16.84 1.00
C ILE A 87 29.22 -16.35 1.21
N ASN A 88 29.60 -16.03 2.44
CA ASN A 88 30.93 -15.66 2.88
C ASN A 88 31.62 -14.59 2.00
N ASN A 89 30.82 -13.70 1.39
CA ASN A 89 31.24 -12.64 0.45
C ASN A 89 32.00 -13.13 -0.81
N GLU A 90 31.93 -14.40 -1.16
CA GLU A 90 32.74 -14.96 -2.26
C GLU A 90 31.93 -15.56 -3.38
N ARG A 91 30.80 -16.24 -3.08
CA ARG A 91 30.01 -16.93 -4.11
C ARG A 91 28.52 -16.73 -3.97
N ALA A 92 27.81 -16.83 -5.10
CA ALA A 92 26.36 -16.77 -5.13
C ALA A 92 25.75 -17.91 -4.30
N LEU A 93 24.72 -17.57 -3.52
CA LEU A 93 23.94 -18.51 -2.71
C LEU A 93 22.72 -18.96 -3.53
N TYR A 94 22.57 -20.28 -3.68
CA TYR A 94 21.46 -20.87 -4.41
C TYR A 94 20.35 -21.37 -3.47
N PRO A 95 19.08 -21.36 -3.90
CA PRO A 95 17.96 -21.75 -3.07
C PRO A 95 18.07 -23.17 -2.49
N ASN A 96 18.50 -24.17 -3.30
CA ASN A 96 18.70 -25.53 -2.81
C ASN A 96 19.78 -25.62 -1.73
N GLU A 97 20.83 -24.83 -1.84
CA GLU A 97 21.88 -24.75 -0.82
C GLU A 97 21.34 -24.15 0.50
N CYS A 98 20.45 -23.16 0.40
CA CYS A 98 19.76 -22.62 1.59
C CYS A 98 18.97 -23.69 2.33
N ARG A 99 18.24 -24.57 1.61
CA ARG A 99 17.49 -25.67 2.22
C ARG A 99 18.41 -26.66 2.92
N LEU A 100 19.50 -27.05 2.27
CA LEU A 100 20.44 -28.05 2.81
C LEU A 100 21.24 -27.54 4.01
N LYS A 101 21.58 -26.25 4.02
CA LYS A 101 22.41 -25.64 5.07
C LYS A 101 21.62 -24.88 6.13
N ASN A 102 20.30 -24.93 6.11
CA ASN A 102 19.42 -24.16 7.00
C ASN A 102 19.70 -22.65 6.98
N LEU A 103 19.91 -22.09 5.79
CA LEU A 103 20.15 -20.67 5.56
C LEU A 103 18.87 -19.99 5.04
N SER A 104 18.82 -18.67 5.19
CA SER A 104 17.78 -17.86 4.58
C SER A 104 18.22 -17.34 3.21
N TYR A 105 17.34 -17.47 2.21
CA TYR A 105 17.58 -16.92 0.88
C TYR A 105 17.12 -15.47 0.84
N SER A 106 18.03 -14.52 1.03
CA SER A 106 17.75 -13.11 1.25
C SER A 106 18.63 -12.19 0.41
N THR A 107 18.15 -10.97 0.15
CA THR A 107 18.89 -9.84 -0.39
C THR A 107 19.14 -8.82 0.71
N LYS A 108 20.30 -8.20 0.70
CA LYS A 108 20.58 -7.06 1.57
C LYS A 108 20.19 -5.79 0.83
N ILE A 109 19.27 -5.03 1.41
CA ILE A 109 18.90 -3.72 0.90
C ILE A 109 19.80 -2.68 1.55
N SER A 110 20.41 -1.86 0.71
CA SER A 110 21.31 -0.80 1.14
C SER A 110 21.01 0.50 0.39
N TYR A 111 21.31 1.64 1.03
CA TYR A 111 20.97 2.96 0.48
C TYR A 111 22.01 3.99 0.84
N LYS A 112 22.00 5.11 0.10
CA LYS A 112 22.73 6.34 0.41
C LYS A 112 21.77 7.44 0.81
N ILE A 113 22.29 8.48 1.44
CA ILE A 113 21.54 9.63 1.91
C ILE A 113 22.05 10.86 1.19
N ASP A 114 21.16 11.66 0.61
CA ASP A 114 21.46 12.98 0.11
C ASP A 114 21.03 14.05 1.11
N ILE A 115 21.96 14.93 1.46
CA ILE A 115 21.68 16.06 2.35
C ILE A 115 21.83 17.35 1.55
N VAL A 116 20.73 18.11 1.49
CA VAL A 116 20.69 19.40 0.82
C VAL A 116 20.76 20.51 1.87
N TYR A 117 21.88 21.21 1.92
CA TYR A 117 22.06 22.36 2.75
C TYR A 117 21.62 23.62 2.02
N THR A 118 20.72 24.39 2.61
CA THR A 118 20.31 25.70 2.10
C THR A 118 20.65 26.74 3.14
N ILE A 119 21.49 27.70 2.79
CA ILE A 119 21.90 28.82 3.63
C ILE A 119 21.27 30.07 3.01
N SER A 120 20.44 30.76 3.79
CA SER A 120 19.77 32.00 3.38
C SER A 120 20.41 33.19 4.08
N PHE A 121 20.83 34.21 3.30
CA PHE A 121 21.31 35.49 3.78
C PHE A 121 20.26 36.56 3.44
N ASP A 122 20.25 37.67 4.21
CA ASP A 122 19.23 38.74 4.09
C ASP A 122 19.14 39.36 2.70
N THR A 123 20.24 39.45 2.00
CA THR A 123 20.40 40.28 0.79
C THR A 123 20.77 39.50 -0.45
N GLU A 124 21.04 38.18 -0.32
CA GLU A 124 21.57 37.37 -1.39
C GLU A 124 20.68 36.15 -1.70
N LYS A 125 20.83 35.57 -2.92
CA LYS A 125 20.17 34.33 -3.28
C LYS A 125 20.65 33.20 -2.36
N PRO A 126 19.75 32.32 -1.90
CA PRO A 126 20.12 31.23 -1.01
C PRO A 126 21.13 30.29 -1.69
N ILE A 127 22.19 29.97 -0.97
CA ILE A 127 23.23 29.03 -1.41
C ILE A 127 22.73 27.62 -1.08
N LYS A 128 22.67 26.77 -2.11
CA LYS A 128 22.34 25.35 -1.97
C LYS A 128 23.56 24.48 -2.26
N LYS A 129 23.81 23.51 -1.37
CA LYS A 129 24.86 22.49 -1.58
C LYS A 129 24.29 21.12 -1.23
N THR A 130 24.46 20.14 -2.13
CA THR A 130 24.07 18.75 -1.93
C THR A 130 25.31 17.91 -1.64
N ILE A 131 25.26 17.10 -0.61
CA ILE A 131 26.31 16.15 -0.24
C ILE A 131 25.66 14.77 -0.06
N THR A 132 26.24 13.74 -0.68
CA THR A 132 25.79 12.34 -0.55
C THR A 132 26.61 11.63 0.51
N TYR A 133 25.94 10.91 1.40
CA TYR A 133 26.57 10.08 2.43
C TYR A 133 26.18 8.60 2.25
N PRO A 134 27.06 7.62 2.52
CA PRO A 134 28.50 7.82 2.85
C PRO A 134 29.27 8.49 1.73
N LEU A 135 30.40 9.16 2.08
CA LEU A 135 31.23 9.89 1.12
C LEU A 135 31.92 8.96 0.11
N ASN A 136 32.26 7.76 0.53
CA ASN A 136 32.84 6.75 -0.37
C ASN A 136 31.77 6.18 -1.29
N GLU A 137 32.11 5.99 -2.56
CA GLU A 137 31.16 5.46 -3.55
C GLU A 137 30.78 4.01 -3.28
N SER A 138 31.68 3.21 -2.72
CA SER A 138 31.47 1.80 -2.39
C SER A 138 30.64 1.55 -1.14
N ASP A 139 30.56 2.54 -0.25
CA ASP A 139 29.88 2.36 1.03
C ASP A 139 28.39 2.68 0.92
N TYR A 140 27.59 1.91 1.65
CA TYR A 140 26.15 2.07 1.75
C TYR A 140 25.68 1.82 3.18
N TYR A 141 24.63 2.50 3.59
CA TYR A 141 23.91 2.18 4.83
C TYR A 141 23.05 0.94 4.59
N SER A 142 23.06 0.00 5.52
CA SER A 142 22.21 -1.20 5.43
C SER A 142 20.84 -0.93 6.01
N LEU A 143 19.79 -1.23 5.24
CA LEU A 143 18.43 -1.26 5.74
C LEU A 143 18.14 -2.59 6.46
N GLY A 144 18.74 -3.68 5.99
CA GLY A 144 18.55 -5.03 6.51
C GLY A 144 18.52 -6.07 5.41
N GLU A 145 18.26 -7.31 5.82
CA GLU A 145 18.11 -8.45 4.92
C GLU A 145 16.63 -8.76 4.73
N PHE A 146 16.26 -8.93 3.46
CA PHE A 146 14.88 -9.20 3.04
C PHE A 146 14.82 -10.51 2.26
N PRO A 147 13.88 -11.41 2.55
CA PRO A 147 13.80 -12.70 1.89
C PRO A 147 13.43 -12.54 0.41
N ILE A 148 14.08 -13.30 -0.46
CA ILE A 148 13.79 -13.33 -1.89
C ILE A 148 12.78 -14.42 -2.18
N MET A 149 11.71 -14.06 -2.89
CA MET A 149 10.74 -15.04 -3.39
C MET A 149 11.31 -15.80 -4.58
N LEU A 150 11.15 -17.11 -4.60
CA LEU A 150 11.63 -17.93 -5.71
C LEU A 150 10.90 -17.57 -7.01
N ASN A 151 11.65 -17.53 -8.09
CA ASN A 151 11.23 -17.11 -9.43
C ASN A 151 10.79 -15.63 -9.53
N SER A 152 11.03 -14.79 -8.51
CA SER A 152 10.88 -13.32 -8.63
C SER A 152 12.04 -12.71 -9.44
N ASN A 153 11.94 -11.42 -9.79
CA ASN A 153 12.98 -10.71 -10.55
C ASN A 153 14.33 -10.65 -9.83
N LEU A 154 14.34 -10.70 -8.48
CA LEU A 154 15.56 -10.76 -7.68
C LEU A 154 16.12 -12.18 -7.54
N CYS A 155 15.37 -13.20 -7.91
CA CYS A 155 15.78 -14.59 -7.77
C CYS A 155 16.77 -14.97 -8.88
N ILE A 156 17.91 -15.54 -8.50
CA ILE A 156 18.93 -16.00 -9.46
C ILE A 156 18.37 -17.05 -10.44
N LEU A 157 17.36 -17.81 -10.04
CA LEU A 157 16.75 -18.85 -10.85
C LEU A 157 15.80 -18.32 -11.92
N ASN A 158 15.36 -17.07 -11.85
CA ASN A 158 14.33 -16.54 -12.76
C ASN A 158 14.71 -16.68 -14.25
N ASN A 159 15.99 -16.49 -14.55
CA ASN A 159 16.49 -16.50 -15.93
C ASN A 159 16.92 -17.88 -16.44
N PHE A 160 16.80 -18.93 -15.63
CA PHE A 160 17.25 -20.26 -16.00
C PHE A 160 16.13 -21.12 -16.56
N THR A 161 16.47 -21.98 -17.55
CA THR A 161 15.56 -22.97 -18.08
C THR A 161 15.27 -24.07 -17.06
N ARG A 162 14.17 -24.79 -17.22
CA ARG A 162 13.75 -25.88 -16.31
C ARG A 162 14.84 -26.95 -16.15
N ASP A 163 15.57 -27.26 -17.20
CA ASP A 163 16.62 -28.28 -17.15
C ASP A 163 17.86 -27.79 -16.38
N ILE A 164 18.20 -26.53 -16.52
CA ILE A 164 19.30 -25.91 -15.73
C ILE A 164 18.90 -25.91 -14.24
N LYS A 165 17.67 -25.49 -13.91
CA LYS A 165 17.16 -25.53 -12.54
C LYS A 165 17.21 -26.93 -11.94
N TYR A 166 16.83 -27.92 -12.70
CA TYR A 166 16.89 -29.32 -12.29
C TYR A 166 18.33 -29.79 -11.98
N ASN A 167 19.28 -29.42 -12.84
CA ASN A 167 20.70 -29.73 -12.59
C ASN A 167 21.27 -29.02 -11.36
N MET A 168 20.66 -27.91 -10.95
CA MET A 168 21.00 -27.19 -9.71
C MET A 168 20.31 -27.74 -8.48
N GLY A 169 19.53 -28.83 -8.61
CA GLY A 169 18.83 -29.50 -7.53
C GLY A 169 17.40 -29.02 -7.26
N GLU A 170 16.85 -28.18 -8.14
CA GLU A 170 15.47 -27.73 -8.04
C GLU A 170 14.50 -28.68 -8.76
N CYS A 171 13.24 -28.72 -8.34
CA CYS A 171 12.22 -29.51 -9.01
C CYS A 171 11.88 -28.92 -10.39
N ARG A 172 11.70 -29.77 -11.41
CA ARG A 172 11.29 -29.33 -12.77
C ARG A 172 9.92 -28.66 -12.80
N HIS A 173 9.04 -29.00 -11.87
CA HIS A 173 7.67 -28.54 -11.76
C HIS A 173 7.48 -27.48 -10.68
N ASP A 174 8.57 -26.90 -10.18
CA ASP A 174 8.49 -25.85 -9.18
C ASP A 174 8.17 -24.50 -9.85
N TYR A 175 7.01 -23.96 -9.51
CA TYR A 175 6.56 -22.66 -9.98
C TYR A 175 7.12 -21.48 -9.15
N GLY A 176 7.74 -21.73 -8.01
CA GLY A 176 8.22 -20.69 -7.08
C GLY A 176 7.07 -20.04 -6.31
N GLY A 177 7.20 -18.75 -6.01
CA GLY A 177 6.16 -17.98 -5.29
C GLY A 177 6.20 -18.18 -3.77
N TYR A 178 7.30 -18.69 -3.22
CA TYR A 178 7.53 -18.89 -1.79
C TYR A 178 8.93 -18.43 -1.38
N PHE A 179 9.18 -18.36 -0.10
CA PHE A 179 10.44 -17.95 0.50
C PHE A 179 11.15 -19.13 1.17
N ILE A 180 12.48 -19.07 1.25
CA ILE A 180 13.26 -20.00 2.05
C ILE A 180 13.87 -19.23 3.22
N ILE A 181 13.44 -19.57 4.44
CA ILE A 181 13.87 -18.94 5.67
C ILE A 181 14.34 -20.03 6.63
N ASP A 182 15.60 -19.95 7.05
CA ASP A 182 16.24 -20.96 7.91
C ASP A 182 16.07 -22.39 7.36
N GLY A 183 16.28 -22.53 6.05
CA GLY A 183 16.15 -23.78 5.32
C GLY A 183 14.73 -24.30 5.11
N LYS A 184 13.72 -23.58 5.60
CA LYS A 184 12.31 -23.99 5.51
C LYS A 184 11.58 -23.15 4.46
N GLU A 185 10.77 -23.80 3.65
CA GLU A 185 9.91 -23.15 2.67
C GLU A 185 8.73 -22.49 3.39
N LYS A 186 8.53 -21.20 3.13
CA LYS A 186 7.48 -20.37 3.73
C LYS A 186 6.67 -19.70 2.64
N VAL A 187 5.36 -19.78 2.73
CA VAL A 187 4.43 -19.15 1.79
C VAL A 187 3.58 -18.12 2.54
N ILE A 188 3.29 -17.01 1.86
CA ILE A 188 2.31 -16.05 2.35
C ILE A 188 0.94 -16.54 1.89
N VAL A 189 0.06 -16.87 2.83
CA VAL A 189 -1.31 -17.27 2.52
C VAL A 189 -2.12 -16.05 2.14
N PRO A 190 -2.67 -15.97 0.91
CA PRO A 190 -3.52 -14.85 0.52
C PRO A 190 -4.80 -14.83 1.35
N GLN A 191 -5.21 -13.64 1.75
CA GLN A 191 -6.44 -13.43 2.51
C GLN A 191 -7.37 -12.53 1.72
N GLU A 192 -8.59 -12.99 1.52
CA GLU A 192 -9.64 -12.20 0.90
C GLU A 192 -10.10 -11.08 1.84
N ARG A 193 -10.22 -9.88 1.32
CA ARG A 193 -10.75 -8.70 2.01
C ARG A 193 -11.70 -7.94 1.10
N PHE A 194 -12.51 -7.10 1.70
CA PHE A 194 -13.34 -6.14 0.94
C PHE A 194 -12.48 -5.26 0.03
N GLY A 195 -12.98 -5.02 -1.17
CA GLY A 195 -12.33 -4.16 -2.15
C GLY A 195 -12.13 -2.76 -1.59
N LYS A 196 -11.00 -2.15 -1.96
CA LYS A 196 -10.68 -0.77 -1.60
C LYS A 196 -11.56 0.18 -2.40
N ASN A 197 -12.01 1.29 -1.78
CA ASN A 197 -12.78 2.36 -2.43
C ASN A 197 -14.07 1.88 -3.13
N GLN A 198 -14.64 0.76 -2.66
CA GLN A 198 -15.92 0.24 -3.11
C GLN A 198 -17.00 0.48 -2.07
N LEU A 199 -18.21 0.78 -2.53
CA LEU A 199 -19.37 1.00 -1.68
C LEU A 199 -20.07 -0.33 -1.41
N TYR A 200 -20.23 -0.66 -0.14
CA TYR A 200 -20.95 -1.85 0.32
C TYR A 200 -22.21 -1.45 1.04
N ILE A 201 -23.35 -1.96 0.59
CA ILE A 201 -24.65 -1.76 1.22
C ILE A 201 -25.07 -3.08 1.86
N ARG A 202 -25.35 -3.06 3.16
CA ARG A 202 -25.69 -4.27 3.92
C ARG A 202 -26.94 -4.05 4.74
N LYS A 203 -27.75 -5.12 4.85
CA LYS A 203 -28.77 -5.23 5.88
C LYS A 203 -28.13 -5.84 7.12
N LEU A 204 -28.18 -5.12 8.23
CA LEU A 204 -27.63 -5.60 9.49
C LEU A 204 -28.65 -6.48 10.20
N LYS A 205 -28.16 -7.43 11.00
CA LYS A 205 -28.97 -8.25 11.91
C LYS A 205 -28.80 -7.76 13.37
N ASP A 206 -28.43 -6.50 13.54
CA ASP A 206 -28.24 -5.89 14.84
C ASP A 206 -29.56 -5.32 15.37
N ASN A 207 -29.72 -5.30 16.70
CA ASN A 207 -30.94 -4.76 17.34
C ASN A 207 -31.00 -3.23 17.34
N LYS A 208 -29.91 -2.56 16.92
CA LYS A 208 -29.80 -1.09 16.93
C LYS A 208 -29.86 -0.47 15.52
N HIS A 209 -29.36 -1.18 14.53
CA HIS A 209 -29.22 -0.68 13.17
C HIS A 209 -29.78 -1.70 12.18
N ASP A 210 -30.47 -1.22 11.15
CA ASP A 210 -31.05 -2.10 10.13
C ASP A 210 -30.24 -2.12 8.83
N TYR A 211 -29.69 -0.99 8.43
CA TYR A 211 -28.88 -0.88 7.23
C TYR A 211 -27.56 -0.17 7.52
N SER A 212 -26.52 -0.59 6.84
CA SER A 212 -25.24 0.12 6.78
C SER A 212 -24.76 0.29 5.35
N VAL A 213 -24.12 1.43 5.11
CA VAL A 213 -23.36 1.72 3.90
C VAL A 213 -21.92 1.95 4.32
N GLU A 214 -21.02 1.13 3.80
CA GLU A 214 -19.63 1.12 4.24
C GLU A 214 -18.68 1.30 3.06
N ILE A 215 -17.62 2.05 3.28
CA ILE A 215 -16.54 2.24 2.32
C ILE A 215 -15.18 2.15 3.02
N LEU A 216 -14.31 1.29 2.50
CA LEU A 216 -12.91 1.27 2.90
C LEU A 216 -12.12 2.25 2.04
N SER A 217 -11.96 3.47 2.54
CA SER A 217 -11.24 4.53 1.85
C SER A 217 -9.73 4.31 1.93
N VAL A 218 -9.09 4.27 0.78
CA VAL A 218 -7.65 4.10 0.65
C VAL A 218 -7.12 5.16 -0.31
N SER A 219 -6.07 5.86 0.12
CA SER A 219 -5.36 6.83 -0.73
C SER A 219 -4.70 6.12 -1.92
N LYS A 220 -4.39 6.86 -2.98
CA LYS A 220 -3.53 6.37 -4.06
C LYS A 220 -2.16 5.93 -3.53
N ASN A 221 -1.63 6.64 -2.55
CA ASN A 221 -0.38 6.28 -1.88
C ASN A 221 -0.64 5.17 -0.85
N ASN A 222 -0.05 4.01 -1.04
CA ASN A 222 -0.24 2.84 -0.18
C ASN A 222 0.29 3.02 1.25
N SER A 223 1.20 3.96 1.47
CA SER A 223 1.78 4.29 2.78
C SER A 223 0.78 4.90 3.77
N LYS A 224 -0.30 5.51 3.28
CA LYS A 224 -1.32 6.11 4.15
C LYS A 224 -2.24 5.05 4.75
N PRO A 225 -2.62 5.21 6.04
CA PRO A 225 -3.48 4.23 6.71
C PRO A 225 -4.87 4.18 6.05
N LYS A 226 -5.37 2.98 5.87
CA LYS A 226 -6.74 2.72 5.41
C LYS A 226 -7.74 3.26 6.42
N ARG A 227 -8.83 3.86 5.95
CA ARG A 227 -9.89 4.41 6.78
C ARG A 227 -11.23 3.78 6.41
N ASN A 228 -11.93 3.27 7.40
CA ASN A 228 -13.29 2.76 7.20
C ASN A 228 -14.28 3.85 7.60
N LEU A 229 -15.20 4.17 6.69
CA LEU A 229 -16.33 5.05 6.92
C LEU A 229 -17.60 4.21 6.84
N ALA A 230 -18.45 4.29 7.84
CA ALA A 230 -19.74 3.61 7.82
C ALA A 230 -20.88 4.59 8.14
N ILE A 231 -21.91 4.55 7.32
CA ILE A 231 -23.16 5.28 7.54
C ILE A 231 -24.21 4.24 7.89
N ARG A 232 -24.89 4.41 9.04
CA ARG A 232 -25.87 3.45 9.53
C ARG A 232 -27.20 4.12 9.82
N ARG A 233 -28.29 3.40 9.52
CA ARG A 233 -29.62 3.80 9.94
C ARG A 233 -29.95 3.17 11.29
N VAL A 234 -30.33 4.01 12.27
CA VAL A 234 -30.72 3.57 13.59
C VAL A 234 -32.18 3.10 13.55
N MET A 235 -32.47 1.90 14.09
CA MET A 235 -33.81 1.39 14.14
C MET A 235 -34.64 2.18 15.16
N ASN A 236 -35.94 2.34 14.88
CA ASN A 236 -36.90 2.87 15.84
C ASN A 236 -37.03 1.91 17.02
N THR A 237 -36.72 2.38 18.20
CA THR A 237 -36.92 1.68 19.46
C THR A 237 -37.90 2.48 20.35
N THR A 238 -38.39 1.88 21.42
CA THR A 238 -39.25 2.56 22.40
C THR A 238 -38.61 3.78 23.06
N THR A 239 -37.27 3.88 22.99
CA THR A 239 -36.48 4.99 23.53
C THR A 239 -36.01 5.99 22.49
N HIS A 240 -36.02 5.62 21.20
CA HIS A 240 -35.61 6.47 20.07
C HIS A 240 -36.69 6.43 18.98
N TYR A 241 -37.48 7.48 18.92
CA TYR A 241 -38.65 7.56 18.04
C TYR A 241 -38.31 7.91 16.58
N TYR A 242 -37.02 8.16 16.23
CA TYR A 242 -36.64 8.67 14.94
C TYR A 242 -35.65 7.75 14.23
N ASN A 243 -35.93 7.49 12.95
CA ASN A 243 -34.99 6.84 12.03
C ASN A 243 -33.76 7.74 11.79
N ASN A 244 -32.86 7.79 12.76
CA ASN A 244 -31.70 8.65 12.65
C ASN A 244 -30.61 7.97 11.83
N ILE A 245 -29.91 8.76 11.02
CA ILE A 245 -28.75 8.32 10.26
C ILE A 245 -27.49 8.79 11.00
N VAL A 246 -26.66 7.84 11.37
CA VAL A 246 -25.41 8.09 12.08
C VAL A 246 -24.22 7.68 11.23
N VAL A 247 -23.11 8.38 11.42
CA VAL A 247 -21.87 8.14 10.70
C VAL A 247 -20.77 7.76 11.68
N ASP A 248 -20.12 6.62 11.43
CA ASP A 248 -18.93 6.21 12.16
C ASP A 248 -17.71 6.78 11.45
N ILE A 249 -17.05 7.73 12.09
CA ILE A 249 -15.83 8.38 11.56
C ILE A 249 -14.61 7.77 12.25
N PRO A 250 -13.55 7.44 11.51
CA PRO A 250 -12.29 6.99 12.09
C PRO A 250 -11.76 7.97 13.15
N ASN A 251 -11.28 7.43 14.27
CA ASN A 251 -10.77 8.16 15.44
C ASN A 251 -11.82 8.94 16.25
N VAL A 252 -13.09 8.81 15.97
CA VAL A 252 -14.19 9.38 16.80
C VAL A 252 -14.87 8.23 17.54
N ARG A 253 -14.97 8.35 18.87
CA ARG A 253 -15.49 7.25 19.72
C ARG A 253 -16.98 6.95 19.56
N LYS A 254 -17.76 7.98 19.27
CA LYS A 254 -19.23 7.86 19.17
C LYS A 254 -19.69 8.19 17.77
N PRO A 255 -20.67 7.45 17.22
CA PRO A 255 -21.30 7.81 15.95
C PRO A 255 -21.85 9.23 15.99
N ILE A 256 -21.73 9.96 14.89
CA ILE A 256 -22.19 11.34 14.76
C ILE A 256 -23.44 11.35 13.87
N PRO A 257 -24.53 12.06 14.22
CA PRO A 257 -25.65 12.25 13.33
C PRO A 257 -25.24 12.91 12.01
N LEU A 258 -25.76 12.42 10.88
CA LEU A 258 -25.35 12.82 9.53
C LEU A 258 -25.49 14.33 9.31
N PHE A 259 -26.61 14.94 9.74
CA PHE A 259 -26.83 16.37 9.56
C PHE A 259 -25.84 17.24 10.35
N ILE A 260 -25.48 16.81 11.55
CA ILE A 260 -24.46 17.51 12.37
C ILE A 260 -23.10 17.41 11.67
N LEU A 261 -22.77 16.24 11.11
CA LEU A 261 -21.52 16.08 10.35
C LEU A 261 -21.50 16.99 9.12
N MET A 262 -22.58 17.08 8.35
CA MET A 262 -22.66 17.93 7.17
C MET A 262 -22.49 19.40 7.52
N ARG A 263 -23.12 19.85 8.62
CA ARG A 263 -22.96 21.24 9.13
C ARG A 263 -21.50 21.49 9.57
N ALA A 264 -20.86 20.52 10.23
CA ALA A 264 -19.45 20.62 10.61
C ALA A 264 -18.50 20.70 9.40
N LEU A 265 -18.89 20.09 8.27
CA LEU A 265 -18.16 20.16 7.00
C LEU A 265 -18.42 21.46 6.22
N GLY A 266 -19.26 22.37 6.75
CA GLY A 266 -19.52 23.68 6.16
C GLY A 266 -20.83 23.84 5.40
N ILE A 267 -21.68 22.80 5.34
CA ILE A 267 -22.99 22.84 4.70
C ILE A 267 -24.03 23.14 5.78
N ILE A 268 -24.34 24.41 5.96
CA ILE A 268 -25.18 24.87 7.09
C ILE A 268 -26.67 24.72 6.77
N SER A 269 -27.07 24.92 5.52
CA SER A 269 -28.48 24.94 5.11
C SER A 269 -29.05 23.53 4.98
N ASP A 270 -30.14 23.24 5.70
CA ASP A 270 -30.85 21.97 5.61
C ASP A 270 -31.31 21.65 4.18
N LYS A 271 -31.75 22.69 3.44
CA LYS A 271 -32.16 22.54 2.05
C LYS A 271 -31.00 22.07 1.15
N GLU A 272 -29.80 22.53 1.40
CA GLU A 272 -28.60 22.09 0.67
C GLU A 272 -28.23 20.66 1.04
N ILE A 273 -28.32 20.30 2.35
CA ILE A 273 -28.09 18.93 2.81
C ILE A 273 -29.07 17.97 2.13
N PHE A 274 -30.37 18.29 2.14
CA PHE A 274 -31.37 17.48 1.44
C PHE A 274 -31.08 17.34 -0.05
N LYS A 275 -30.66 18.43 -0.72
CA LYS A 275 -30.30 18.41 -2.16
C LYS A 275 -29.12 17.47 -2.43
N ILE A 276 -28.12 17.45 -1.55
CA ILE A 276 -26.96 16.57 -1.69
C ILE A 276 -27.36 15.10 -1.47
N ILE A 277 -28.14 14.81 -0.44
CA ILE A 277 -28.54 13.44 -0.10
C ILE A 277 -29.49 12.87 -1.17
N LEU A 278 -30.47 13.65 -1.62
CA LEU A 278 -31.47 13.20 -2.56
C LEU A 278 -31.03 13.27 -4.02
N ASN A 279 -29.93 13.98 -4.32
CA ASN A 279 -29.35 14.24 -5.63
C ASN A 279 -30.35 14.89 -6.61
N ASP A 280 -31.40 14.15 -7.02
CA ASP A 280 -32.51 14.68 -7.80
C ASP A 280 -33.72 14.91 -6.86
N PHE A 281 -33.93 16.17 -6.54
CA PHE A 281 -34.95 16.57 -5.56
C PHE A 281 -36.38 16.32 -6.05
N GLU A 282 -36.63 16.48 -7.33
CA GLU A 282 -37.98 16.31 -7.94
C GLU A 282 -38.40 14.84 -7.92
N VAL A 283 -37.51 13.94 -8.32
CA VAL A 283 -37.79 12.50 -8.39
C VAL A 283 -37.83 11.87 -6.99
N ASN A 284 -36.97 12.33 -6.09
CA ASN A 284 -36.76 11.71 -4.77
C ASN A 284 -37.49 12.41 -3.63
N LYS A 285 -38.37 13.38 -3.92
CA LYS A 285 -39.15 14.18 -2.94
C LYS A 285 -39.89 13.32 -1.90
N LYS A 286 -40.38 12.15 -2.27
CA LYS A 286 -41.05 11.20 -1.37
C LYS A 286 -40.16 10.75 -0.19
N TYR A 287 -38.85 10.64 -0.39
CA TYR A 287 -37.90 10.22 0.68
C TYR A 287 -37.53 11.38 1.62
N MET A 288 -37.92 12.61 1.30
CA MET A 288 -37.70 13.75 2.17
C MET A 288 -38.42 13.60 3.51
N ILE A 289 -39.61 13.00 3.49
CA ILE A 289 -40.41 12.77 4.71
C ILE A 289 -39.65 11.85 5.68
N ASP A 290 -38.93 10.85 5.18
CA ASP A 290 -38.14 9.93 5.98
C ASP A 290 -36.87 10.57 6.54
N LEU A 291 -36.37 11.64 5.93
CA LEU A 291 -35.16 12.36 6.34
C LEU A 291 -35.44 13.52 7.32
N ILE A 292 -36.66 14.07 7.34
CA ILE A 292 -37.04 15.17 8.27
C ILE A 292 -36.69 14.84 9.72
N PRO A 293 -36.97 13.62 10.22
CA PRO A 293 -36.62 13.28 11.61
C PRO A 293 -35.11 13.24 11.91
N CYS A 294 -34.25 13.30 10.89
CA CYS A 294 -32.79 13.29 11.05
C CYS A 294 -32.19 14.69 11.25
N VAL A 295 -32.99 15.77 11.02
CA VAL A 295 -32.56 17.17 11.14
C VAL A 295 -32.46 17.59 12.59
#